data_93f36430f3cc47e1f125d1be807c9dfc
#
_entry.id   93f36430f3cc47e1f125d1be807c9dfc
#
_cell.length_a   1.000
_cell.length_b   1.000
_cell.length_c   1.000
_cell.angle_alpha   90.00
_cell.angle_beta   90.00
_cell.angle_gamma   90.00
#
_symmetry.space_group_name_H-M   'P 1'
#
loop_
_entity.id
_entity.type
_entity.pdbx_description
1 polymer ?
#
loop_
_entity_poly.entity_id
_entity_poly.type
_entity_poly.pdbx_seq_one_letter_code
_entity_poly.pdbx_strand_id
1 'polypeptide(L)'
;EISECLVGSEMCIRDSWSMGAKITIDSASMMNKGFEVIEARWLFGMRPEQIEVVVHPQSVIHSMVEFADGAVKAQLGVPDMRLPIQYAFSYPVRESLSGERLDFVKCHTLTFEAPDTERFRNLALAYEALHQGGNMPCIINAANEVVVASFLQDRISFLGMSDVIEQAMSKVPFIKEPTYADYVATDAETRRIAAELVINAPSFSKSK
;
A
#
# COMPACT_ATOMS: atom_id res chain seq x y z
N GLU A 1 -10.45 -16.47 -1.52
CA GLU A 1 -9.21 -17.23 -1.19
C GLU A 1 -8.27 -16.42 -0.32
N ILE A 2 -8.05 -15.13 -0.58
CA ILE A 2 -7.22 -14.27 0.28
C ILE A 2 -7.81 -14.18 1.71
N SER A 3 -9.13 -14.21 1.87
CA SER A 3 -9.77 -14.14 3.19
C SER A 3 -9.51 -15.37 4.08
N GLU A 4 -9.34 -16.55 3.52
CA GLU A 4 -8.97 -17.75 4.27
C GLU A 4 -7.49 -17.76 4.66
N CYS A 5 -6.63 -17.17 3.85
CA CYS A 5 -5.21 -17.01 4.13
C CYS A 5 -4.90 -15.96 5.19
N LEU A 6 -5.82 -15.02 5.45
CA LEU A 6 -5.63 -13.92 6.40
C LEU A 6 -5.84 -14.32 7.87
N VAL A 7 -6.31 -15.54 8.13
CA VAL A 7 -6.57 -16.03 9.48
C VAL A 7 -5.40 -16.88 10.00
N GLY A 8 -4.23 -16.31 10.05
CA GLY A 8 -3.27 -16.86 10.99
C GLY A 8 -1.89 -17.32 10.55
N SER A 9 -1.40 -17.08 9.34
CA SER A 9 0.03 -17.30 9.09
C SER A 9 0.60 -16.36 8.03
N GLU A 10 1.81 -15.84 8.28
CA GLU A 10 2.58 -15.06 7.32
C GLU A 10 2.77 -15.77 5.96
N MET A 11 2.76 -17.10 5.95
CA MET A 11 2.92 -17.91 4.73
C MET A 11 1.78 -17.70 3.72
N CYS A 12 0.58 -17.40 4.20
CA CYS A 12 -0.58 -17.17 3.34
C CYS A 12 -0.65 -15.76 2.74
N ILE A 13 0.12 -14.81 3.27
CA ILE A 13 0.15 -13.40 2.84
C ILE A 13 1.26 -13.18 1.79
N ARG A 14 2.10 -14.17 1.53
CA ARG A 14 3.15 -14.07 0.50
C ARG A 14 2.51 -14.02 -0.87
N ASP A 15 2.67 -12.86 -1.51
CA ASP A 15 2.41 -12.74 -2.94
C ASP A 15 3.57 -13.36 -3.77
N SER A 16 3.54 -13.18 -5.07
CA SER A 16 4.58 -13.67 -5.98
C SER A 16 5.95 -12.99 -5.81
N TRP A 17 6.05 -11.98 -4.93
CA TRP A 17 7.27 -11.22 -4.66
C TRP A 17 7.91 -11.68 -3.35
N SER A 18 9.23 -11.85 -3.35
CA SER A 18 10.00 -12.05 -2.11
C SER A 18 10.35 -10.68 -1.51
N MET A 19 9.55 -10.23 -0.55
CA MET A 19 9.67 -8.91 0.09
C MET A 19 9.82 -9.03 1.61
N GLY A 20 10.17 -7.91 2.27
CA GLY A 20 10.20 -7.83 3.74
C GLY A 20 8.81 -7.94 4.38
N ALA A 21 8.74 -8.32 5.66
CA ALA A 21 7.49 -8.58 6.36
C ALA A 21 6.50 -7.40 6.32
N LYS A 22 6.97 -6.16 6.53
CA LYS A 22 6.10 -4.97 6.50
C LYS A 22 5.39 -4.81 5.16
N ILE A 23 6.15 -4.79 4.06
CA ILE A 23 5.59 -4.55 2.72
C ILE A 23 4.68 -5.72 2.27
N THR A 24 4.92 -6.94 2.76
CA THR A 24 4.03 -8.07 2.53
C THR A 24 2.64 -7.81 3.13
N ILE A 25 2.57 -7.28 4.36
CA ILE A 25 1.31 -6.92 5.01
C ILE A 25 0.67 -5.71 4.32
N ASP A 26 1.46 -4.70 3.98
CA ASP A 26 0.97 -3.52 3.25
C ASP A 26 0.38 -3.91 1.89
N SER A 27 0.97 -4.87 1.19
CA SER A 27 0.45 -5.39 -0.08
C SER A 27 -0.84 -6.19 0.13
N ALA A 28 -0.87 -7.08 1.13
CA ALA A 28 -2.04 -7.92 1.43
C ALA A 28 -3.26 -7.08 1.85
N SER A 29 -3.05 -5.95 2.54
CA SER A 29 -4.10 -5.03 2.96
C SER A 29 -4.45 -3.96 1.91
N MET A 30 -3.73 -3.93 0.78
CA MET A 30 -3.75 -2.87 -0.22
C MET A 30 -3.32 -1.48 0.31
N MET A 31 -2.75 -1.39 1.50
CA MET A 31 -2.19 -0.14 2.02
C MET A 31 -0.99 0.32 1.17
N ASN A 32 -0.14 -0.61 0.72
CA ASN A 32 0.96 -0.26 -0.19
C ASN A 32 0.45 0.44 -1.44
N LYS A 33 -0.61 -0.08 -2.05
CA LYS A 33 -1.24 0.56 -3.21
C LYS A 33 -1.85 1.92 -2.85
N GLY A 34 -2.40 2.06 -1.65
CA GLY A 34 -2.87 3.34 -1.13
C GLY A 34 -1.75 4.38 -1.03
N PHE A 35 -0.59 4.00 -0.53
CA PHE A 35 0.59 4.89 -0.50
C PHE A 35 1.07 5.26 -1.90
N GLU A 36 1.11 4.31 -2.83
CA GLU A 36 1.49 4.59 -4.22
C GLU A 36 0.54 5.60 -4.89
N VAL A 37 -0.75 5.60 -4.57
CA VAL A 37 -1.72 6.62 -5.04
C VAL A 37 -1.34 8.00 -4.48
N ILE A 38 -1.02 8.08 -3.18
CA ILE A 38 -0.58 9.33 -2.55
C ILE A 38 0.76 9.80 -3.15
N GLU A 39 1.70 8.90 -3.35
CA GLU A 39 3.00 9.19 -3.97
C GLU A 39 2.84 9.71 -5.41
N ALA A 40 2.00 9.06 -6.22
CA ALA A 40 1.76 9.47 -7.60
C ALA A 40 1.25 10.92 -7.69
N ARG A 41 0.36 11.33 -6.77
CA ARG A 41 -0.08 12.73 -6.68
C ARG A 41 1.09 13.69 -6.52
N TRP A 42 1.99 13.41 -5.59
CA TRP A 42 3.09 14.32 -5.25
C TRP A 42 4.23 14.27 -6.27
N LEU A 43 4.57 13.08 -6.76
CA LEU A 43 5.66 12.90 -7.73
C LEU A 43 5.32 13.46 -9.12
N PHE A 44 4.06 13.34 -9.52
CA PHE A 44 3.63 13.73 -10.87
C PHE A 44 2.71 14.95 -10.91
N GLY A 45 2.36 15.53 -9.75
CA GLY A 45 1.44 16.68 -9.67
C GLY A 45 0.02 16.35 -10.15
N MET A 46 -0.39 15.08 -10.10
CA MET A 46 -1.69 14.63 -10.56
C MET A 46 -2.80 14.96 -9.57
N ARG A 47 -4.01 15.20 -10.06
CA ARG A 47 -5.19 15.26 -9.21
C ARG A 47 -5.62 13.84 -8.83
N PRO A 48 -6.27 13.65 -7.65
CA PRO A 48 -6.75 12.33 -7.21
C PRO A 48 -7.58 11.59 -8.25
N GLU A 49 -8.43 12.29 -9.00
CA GLU A 49 -9.32 11.74 -10.03
C GLU A 49 -8.59 11.25 -11.28
N GLN A 50 -7.30 11.56 -11.41
CA GLN A 50 -6.43 11.10 -12.50
C GLN A 50 -5.61 9.86 -12.13
N ILE A 51 -5.76 9.38 -10.92
CA ILE A 51 -4.99 8.22 -10.40
C ILE A 51 -5.97 7.09 -10.16
N GLU A 52 -5.86 6.05 -10.96
CA GLU A 52 -6.71 4.86 -10.89
C GLU A 52 -5.91 3.65 -10.44
N VAL A 53 -6.52 2.82 -9.63
CA VAL A 53 -5.97 1.52 -9.21
C VAL A 53 -6.72 0.40 -9.91
N VAL A 54 -5.99 -0.51 -10.50
CA VAL A 54 -6.52 -1.77 -11.02
C VAL A 54 -5.82 -2.95 -10.36
N VAL A 55 -6.58 -4.00 -10.09
CA VAL A 55 -6.03 -5.28 -9.60
C VAL A 55 -5.62 -6.12 -10.79
N HIS A 56 -4.37 -6.58 -10.80
CA HIS A 56 -3.80 -7.39 -11.87
C HIS A 56 -3.11 -8.64 -11.27
N PRO A 57 -3.84 -9.78 -11.18
CA PRO A 57 -3.38 -10.96 -10.46
C PRO A 57 -2.05 -11.54 -10.97
N GLN A 58 -1.77 -11.42 -12.28
CA GLN A 58 -0.52 -11.92 -12.86
C GLN A 58 0.70 -11.09 -12.49
N SER A 59 0.51 -9.88 -11.97
CA SER A 59 1.58 -8.97 -11.54
C SER A 59 2.69 -8.78 -12.58
N VAL A 60 2.31 -8.73 -13.86
CA VAL A 60 3.21 -8.49 -14.99
C VAL A 60 3.25 -7.02 -15.38
N ILE A 61 2.10 -6.35 -15.28
CA ILE A 61 1.98 -4.90 -15.48
C ILE A 61 2.06 -4.21 -14.13
N HIS A 62 3.00 -3.27 -13.98
CA HIS A 62 3.27 -2.59 -12.72
C HIS A 62 2.78 -1.14 -12.69
N SER A 63 2.70 -0.50 -13.87
CA SER A 63 2.17 0.85 -14.04
C SER A 63 1.70 1.08 -15.46
N MET A 64 0.72 1.97 -15.61
CA MET A 64 0.19 2.39 -16.91
C MET A 64 -0.01 3.90 -16.91
N VAL A 65 0.12 4.51 -18.09
CA VAL A 65 -0.20 5.91 -18.34
C VAL A 65 -1.16 5.97 -19.52
N GLU A 66 -2.33 6.54 -19.29
CA GLU A 66 -3.29 6.88 -20.35
C GLU A 66 -3.06 8.31 -20.80
N PHE A 67 -3.01 8.51 -22.11
CA PHE A 67 -2.86 9.81 -22.74
C PHE A 67 -4.22 10.40 -23.12
N ALA A 68 -4.24 11.70 -23.40
CA ALA A 68 -5.48 12.42 -23.74
C ALA A 68 -6.18 11.91 -25.01
N ASP A 69 -5.49 11.18 -25.87
CA ASP A 69 -6.04 10.53 -27.07
C ASP A 69 -6.56 9.10 -26.81
N GLY A 70 -6.51 8.64 -25.55
CA GLY A 70 -6.91 7.29 -25.14
C GLY A 70 -5.83 6.22 -25.35
N ALA A 71 -4.65 6.57 -25.85
CA ALA A 71 -3.56 5.62 -25.93
C ALA A 71 -3.00 5.29 -24.54
N VAL A 72 -2.70 4.00 -24.29
CA VAL A 72 -2.14 3.54 -23.01
C VAL A 72 -0.74 3.00 -23.21
N LYS A 73 0.19 3.44 -22.38
CA LYS A 73 1.54 2.84 -22.26
C LYS A 73 1.67 2.17 -20.91
N ALA A 74 2.23 0.95 -20.91
CA ALA A 74 2.42 0.15 -19.70
C ALA A 74 3.88 -0.26 -19.54
N GLN A 75 4.34 -0.33 -18.29
CA GLN A 75 5.59 -0.98 -17.91
C GLN A 75 5.30 -2.43 -17.56
N LEU A 76 5.86 -3.35 -18.35
CA LEU A 76 5.74 -4.79 -18.12
C LEU A 76 7.10 -5.37 -17.68
N GLY A 77 7.05 -6.40 -16.85
CA GLY A 77 8.24 -7.15 -16.42
C GLY A 77 7.87 -8.34 -15.54
N VAL A 78 8.84 -9.19 -15.26
CA VAL A 78 8.70 -10.17 -14.18
C VAL A 78 8.69 -9.44 -12.83
N PRO A 79 8.05 -9.99 -11.79
CA PRO A 79 7.99 -9.40 -10.45
C PRO A 79 9.37 -9.47 -9.75
N ASP A 80 10.26 -8.57 -10.11
CA ASP A 80 11.63 -8.48 -9.61
C ASP A 80 12.03 -7.02 -9.37
N MET A 81 12.18 -6.64 -8.10
CA MET A 81 12.54 -5.27 -7.69
C MET A 81 13.92 -4.83 -8.20
N ARG A 82 14.81 -5.76 -8.54
CA ARG A 82 16.12 -5.40 -9.10
C ARG A 82 16.00 -4.63 -10.41
N LEU A 83 14.95 -4.91 -11.19
CA LEU A 83 14.73 -4.24 -12.49
C LEU A 83 14.49 -2.72 -12.35
N PRO A 84 13.51 -2.24 -11.56
CA PRO A 84 13.31 -0.80 -11.38
C PRO A 84 14.45 -0.15 -10.60
N ILE A 85 15.04 -0.83 -9.62
CA ILE A 85 16.16 -0.30 -8.82
C ILE A 85 17.38 -0.09 -9.71
N GLN A 86 17.77 -1.09 -10.51
CA GLN A 86 18.89 -0.96 -11.43
C GLN A 86 18.67 0.20 -12.41
N TYR A 87 17.46 0.31 -13.00
CA TYR A 87 17.16 1.38 -13.94
C TYR A 87 17.20 2.77 -13.28
N ALA A 88 16.78 2.88 -12.01
CA ALA A 88 16.90 4.15 -11.28
C ALA A 88 18.36 4.59 -11.12
N PHE A 89 19.28 3.65 -10.92
CA PHE A 89 20.71 3.95 -10.83
C PHE A 89 21.39 4.23 -12.18
N SER A 90 20.95 3.58 -13.25
CA SER A 90 21.57 3.68 -14.57
C SER A 90 20.86 4.65 -15.52
N TYR A 91 19.76 5.29 -15.08
CA TYR A 91 18.97 6.19 -15.92
C TYR A 91 19.83 7.21 -16.68
N PRO A 92 19.61 7.44 -18.00
CA PRO A 92 18.54 6.87 -18.84
C PRO A 92 18.94 5.57 -19.55
N VAL A 93 20.08 4.99 -19.23
CA VAL A 93 20.61 3.78 -19.88
C VAL A 93 19.98 2.53 -19.25
N ARG A 94 19.60 1.57 -20.10
CA ARG A 94 19.12 0.27 -19.65
C ARG A 94 20.23 -0.75 -19.68
N GLU A 95 20.78 -1.06 -18.51
CA GLU A 95 21.82 -2.06 -18.36
C GLU A 95 21.25 -3.49 -18.38
N SER A 96 22.09 -4.46 -18.70
CA SER A 96 21.68 -5.86 -18.67
C SER A 96 21.49 -6.35 -17.24
N LEU A 97 20.38 -7.03 -16.98
CA LEU A 97 20.09 -7.69 -15.71
C LEU A 97 20.04 -9.19 -15.93
N SER A 98 20.77 -9.93 -15.11
CA SER A 98 20.70 -11.39 -15.09
C SER A 98 19.43 -11.84 -14.37
N GLY A 99 18.71 -12.82 -14.91
CA GLY A 99 17.49 -13.36 -14.31
C GLY A 99 16.45 -13.74 -15.36
N GLU A 100 15.29 -14.13 -14.86
CA GLU A 100 14.15 -14.49 -15.71
C GLU A 100 13.65 -13.26 -16.46
N ARG A 101 13.25 -13.49 -17.72
CA ARG A 101 12.63 -12.46 -18.56
C ARG A 101 11.18 -12.80 -18.81
N LEU A 102 10.36 -11.78 -19.02
CA LEU A 102 8.98 -11.96 -19.40
C LEU A 102 8.87 -12.74 -20.70
N ASP A 103 8.15 -13.85 -20.66
CA ASP A 103 7.85 -14.72 -21.79
C ASP A 103 6.34 -14.63 -22.08
N PHE A 104 5.97 -13.95 -23.17
CA PHE A 104 4.59 -13.77 -23.56
C PHE A 104 3.87 -15.07 -23.97
N VAL A 105 4.62 -16.11 -24.34
CA VAL A 105 4.02 -17.41 -24.66
C VAL A 105 3.57 -18.11 -23.36
N LYS A 106 4.33 -17.97 -22.29
CA LYS A 106 3.95 -18.45 -20.95
C LYS A 106 2.89 -17.57 -20.31
N CYS A 107 3.05 -16.24 -20.42
CA CYS A 107 2.10 -15.24 -19.92
C CYS A 107 1.08 -14.86 -21.02
N HIS A 108 0.26 -15.82 -21.43
CA HIS A 108 -0.68 -15.67 -22.55
C HIS A 108 -1.98 -14.94 -22.19
N THR A 109 -2.23 -14.65 -20.92
CA THR A 109 -3.45 -13.98 -20.45
C THR A 109 -3.11 -12.94 -19.40
N LEU A 110 -3.66 -11.75 -19.57
CA LEU A 110 -3.60 -10.65 -18.59
C LEU A 110 -5.05 -10.30 -18.21
N THR A 111 -5.34 -10.28 -16.93
CA THR A 111 -6.68 -9.97 -16.41
C THR A 111 -6.63 -8.76 -15.50
N PHE A 112 -7.69 -7.99 -15.49
CA PHE A 112 -7.82 -6.78 -14.69
C PHE A 112 -9.16 -6.77 -13.98
N GLU A 113 -9.16 -6.32 -12.73
CA GLU A 113 -10.33 -6.22 -11.88
C GLU A 113 -10.35 -4.85 -11.20
N ALA A 114 -11.54 -4.35 -10.91
CA ALA A 114 -11.69 -3.17 -10.08
C ALA A 114 -11.28 -3.51 -8.62
N PRO A 115 -10.62 -2.59 -7.90
CA PRO A 115 -10.32 -2.81 -6.49
C PRO A 115 -11.61 -2.81 -5.66
N ASP A 116 -11.74 -3.80 -4.78
CA ASP A 116 -12.84 -3.87 -3.81
C ASP A 116 -12.48 -3.05 -2.56
N THR A 117 -12.90 -1.80 -2.54
CA THR A 117 -12.61 -0.87 -1.43
C THR A 117 -13.44 -1.15 -0.17
N GLU A 118 -14.52 -1.93 -0.26
CA GLU A 118 -15.26 -2.38 0.92
C GLU A 118 -14.48 -3.48 1.64
N ARG A 119 -13.97 -4.44 0.89
CA ARG A 119 -13.14 -5.53 1.40
C ARG A 119 -11.76 -5.04 1.85
N PHE A 120 -11.15 -4.15 1.09
CA PHE A 120 -9.83 -3.58 1.36
C PHE A 120 -9.95 -2.14 1.90
N ARG A 121 -10.43 -2.03 3.13
CA ARG A 121 -10.69 -0.75 3.81
C ARG A 121 -9.46 0.17 3.83
N ASN A 122 -8.24 -0.39 3.92
CA ASN A 122 -7.02 0.40 3.92
C ASN A 122 -6.82 1.21 2.64
N LEU A 123 -7.21 0.67 1.47
CA LEU A 123 -7.16 1.43 0.22
C LEU A 123 -8.17 2.59 0.23
N ALA A 124 -9.39 2.35 0.75
CA ALA A 124 -10.39 3.40 0.91
C ALA A 124 -9.89 4.53 1.83
N LEU A 125 -9.30 4.18 2.98
CA LEU A 125 -8.72 5.15 3.92
C LEU A 125 -7.58 5.97 3.29
N ALA A 126 -6.77 5.36 2.42
CA ALA A 126 -5.74 6.09 1.69
C ALA A 126 -6.33 7.11 0.70
N TYR A 127 -7.41 6.77 0.00
CA TYR A 127 -8.15 7.73 -0.83
C TYR A 127 -8.78 8.84 0.01
N GLU A 128 -9.36 8.52 1.16
CA GLU A 128 -9.90 9.52 2.08
C GLU A 128 -8.79 10.48 2.55
N ALA A 129 -7.63 9.96 2.95
CA ALA A 129 -6.49 10.78 3.35
C ALA A 129 -5.97 11.68 2.22
N LEU A 130 -5.94 11.15 0.98
CA LEU A 130 -5.54 11.91 -0.20
C LEU A 130 -6.50 13.07 -0.49
N HIS A 131 -7.80 12.82 -0.41
CA HIS A 131 -8.84 13.85 -0.65
C HIS A 131 -8.87 14.92 0.43
N GLN A 132 -8.69 14.54 1.70
CA GLN A 132 -8.61 15.52 2.79
C GLN A 132 -7.35 16.37 2.72
N GLY A 133 -6.22 15.76 2.30
CA GLY A 133 -4.94 16.46 2.21
C GLY A 133 -4.35 16.82 3.57
N GLY A 134 -3.65 17.95 3.65
CA GLY A 134 -3.02 18.41 4.87
C GLY A 134 -2.08 17.37 5.48
N ASN A 135 -2.19 17.12 6.79
CA ASN A 135 -1.41 16.11 7.49
C ASN A 135 -2.01 14.69 7.47
N MET A 136 -3.17 14.45 6.81
CA MET A 136 -3.80 13.13 6.76
C MET A 136 -2.92 12.02 6.17
N PRO A 137 -2.17 12.23 5.08
CA PRO A 137 -1.21 11.23 4.59
C PRO A 137 -0.13 10.85 5.61
N CYS A 138 0.30 11.77 6.44
CA CYS A 138 1.23 11.50 7.55
C CYS A 138 0.56 10.64 8.64
N ILE A 139 -0.68 10.97 8.99
CA ILE A 139 -1.46 10.23 10.00
C ILE A 139 -1.64 8.77 9.57
N ILE A 140 -2.11 8.53 8.35
CA ILE A 140 -2.33 7.16 7.87
C ILE A 140 -1.03 6.35 7.82
N ASN A 141 0.08 6.96 7.39
CA ASN A 141 1.38 6.30 7.36
C ASN A 141 1.88 5.93 8.76
N ALA A 142 1.86 6.88 9.69
CA ALA A 142 2.32 6.66 11.06
C ALA A 142 1.46 5.61 11.80
N ALA A 143 0.14 5.65 11.63
CA ALA A 143 -0.77 4.64 12.17
C ALA A 143 -0.52 3.26 11.57
N ASN A 144 -0.34 3.17 10.25
CA ASN A 144 -0.07 1.92 9.56
C ASN A 144 1.22 1.24 10.06
N GLU A 145 2.29 1.99 10.28
CA GLU A 145 3.53 1.41 10.81
C GLU A 145 3.33 0.78 12.20
N VAL A 146 2.53 1.41 13.07
CA VAL A 146 2.23 0.88 14.40
C VAL A 146 1.38 -0.38 14.32
N VAL A 147 0.32 -0.39 13.49
CA VAL A 147 -0.58 -1.55 13.41
C VAL A 147 0.07 -2.74 12.72
N VAL A 148 0.88 -2.52 11.68
CA VAL A 148 1.63 -3.59 11.01
C VAL A 148 2.65 -4.22 11.97
N ALA A 149 3.42 -3.41 12.71
CA ALA A 149 4.32 -3.92 13.74
C ALA A 149 3.58 -4.70 14.83
N SER A 150 2.39 -4.26 15.21
CA SER A 150 1.56 -4.93 16.21
C SER A 150 0.94 -6.23 15.68
N PHE A 151 0.52 -6.26 14.42
CA PHE A 151 0.02 -7.45 13.75
C PHE A 151 1.11 -8.54 13.64
N LEU A 152 2.32 -8.17 13.24
CA LEU A 152 3.46 -9.10 13.17
C LEU A 152 3.85 -9.68 14.54
N GLN A 153 3.39 -9.06 15.63
CA GLN A 153 3.57 -9.53 17.02
C GLN A 153 2.31 -10.22 17.57
N ASP A 154 1.34 -10.54 16.73
CA ASP A 154 0.07 -11.16 17.12
C ASP A 154 -0.76 -10.34 18.16
N ARG A 155 -0.58 -9.02 18.20
CA ARG A 155 -1.28 -8.15 19.16
C ARG A 155 -2.63 -7.65 18.63
N ILE A 156 -2.82 -7.63 17.33
CA ILE A 156 -4.02 -7.16 16.66
C ILE A 156 -4.36 -8.09 15.49
N SER A 157 -5.64 -8.19 15.13
CA SER A 157 -6.06 -8.94 13.94
C SER A 157 -5.79 -8.17 12.66
N PHE A 158 -5.81 -8.86 11.53
CA PHE A 158 -5.65 -8.24 10.21
C PHE A 158 -6.71 -7.16 9.95
N LEU A 159 -7.98 -7.47 10.21
CA LEU A 159 -9.07 -6.51 10.05
C LEU A 159 -8.99 -5.37 11.08
N GLY A 160 -8.57 -5.68 12.31
CA GLY A 160 -8.38 -4.67 13.35
C GLY A 160 -7.34 -3.60 13.02
N MET A 161 -6.42 -3.87 12.07
CA MET A 161 -5.49 -2.84 11.60
C MET A 161 -6.22 -1.65 10.98
N SER A 162 -7.19 -1.90 10.09
CA SER A 162 -7.99 -0.85 9.46
C SER A 162 -8.78 -0.05 10.48
N ASP A 163 -9.36 -0.71 11.49
CA ASP A 163 -10.15 -0.06 12.53
C ASP A 163 -9.30 0.92 13.36
N VAL A 164 -8.06 0.53 13.69
CA VAL A 164 -7.14 1.40 14.43
C VAL A 164 -6.68 2.58 13.58
N ILE A 165 -6.39 2.36 12.30
CA ILE A 165 -6.00 3.44 11.37
C ILE A 165 -7.13 4.46 11.27
N GLU A 166 -8.36 4.03 11.02
CA GLU A 166 -9.54 4.90 10.91
C GLU A 166 -9.79 5.70 12.19
N GLN A 167 -9.65 5.05 13.35
CA GLN A 167 -9.76 5.74 14.63
C GLN A 167 -8.63 6.74 14.85
N ALA A 168 -7.40 6.45 14.45
CA ALA A 168 -6.29 7.39 14.52
C ALA A 168 -6.54 8.62 13.63
N MET A 169 -7.01 8.42 12.39
CA MET A 169 -7.39 9.49 11.48
C MET A 169 -8.45 10.43 12.07
N SER A 170 -9.37 9.88 12.86
CA SER A 170 -10.45 10.68 13.50
C SER A 170 -10.00 11.40 14.78
N LYS A 171 -9.00 10.89 15.48
CA LYS A 171 -8.57 11.41 16.80
C LYS A 171 -7.42 12.40 16.74
N VAL A 172 -6.53 12.24 15.74
CA VAL A 172 -5.39 13.15 15.58
C VAL A 172 -5.87 14.47 14.98
N PRO A 173 -5.45 15.62 15.54
CA PRO A 173 -5.86 16.92 15.03
C PRO A 173 -5.47 17.13 13.56
N PHE A 174 -6.43 17.53 12.74
CA PHE A 174 -6.21 17.87 11.34
C PHE A 174 -5.56 19.21 11.18
N ILE A 175 -4.50 19.30 10.36
CA ILE A 175 -3.79 20.52 9.99
C ILE A 175 -3.81 20.64 8.46
N LYS A 176 -4.49 21.66 7.95
CA LYS A 176 -4.71 21.83 6.51
C LYS A 176 -3.42 22.15 5.74
N GLU A 177 -2.56 22.98 6.31
CA GLU A 177 -1.30 23.43 5.70
C GLU A 177 -0.15 23.20 6.69
N PRO A 178 0.28 21.93 6.87
CA PRO A 178 1.28 21.59 7.86
C PRO A 178 2.66 22.05 7.44
N THR A 179 3.42 22.58 8.41
CA THR A 179 4.85 22.79 8.30
C THR A 179 5.61 21.47 8.52
N TYR A 180 6.91 21.46 8.29
CA TYR A 180 7.74 20.28 8.61
C TYR A 180 7.65 19.91 10.10
N ALA A 181 7.66 20.92 10.99
CA ALA A 181 7.53 20.68 12.44
C ALA A 181 6.16 20.07 12.79
N ASP A 182 5.10 20.49 12.11
CA ASP A 182 3.76 19.90 12.28
C ASP A 182 3.71 18.45 11.81
N TYR A 183 4.40 18.10 10.73
CA TYR A 183 4.51 16.70 10.30
C TYR A 183 5.23 15.83 11.33
N VAL A 184 6.34 16.31 11.89
CA VAL A 184 7.08 15.59 12.95
C VAL A 184 6.21 15.41 14.20
N ALA A 185 5.48 16.44 14.62
CA ALA A 185 4.58 16.37 15.76
C ALA A 185 3.38 15.44 15.47
N THR A 186 2.81 15.51 14.27
CA THR A 186 1.70 14.64 13.82
C THR A 186 2.12 13.18 13.82
N ASP A 187 3.29 12.84 13.27
CA ASP A 187 3.81 11.46 13.27
C ASP A 187 3.94 10.92 14.69
N ALA A 188 4.61 11.68 15.58
CA ALA A 188 4.81 11.27 16.97
C ALA A 188 3.47 11.06 17.72
N GLU A 189 2.54 12.00 17.59
CA GLU A 189 1.23 11.91 18.24
C GLU A 189 0.38 10.78 17.67
N THR A 190 0.41 10.58 16.37
CA THR A 190 -0.31 9.47 15.72
C THR A 190 0.20 8.12 16.22
N ARG A 191 1.52 7.95 16.31
CA ARG A 191 2.11 6.70 16.84
C ARG A 191 1.68 6.44 18.27
N ARG A 192 1.64 7.47 19.11
CA ARG A 192 1.17 7.36 20.50
C ARG A 192 -0.29 6.91 20.56
N ILE A 193 -1.17 7.59 19.81
CA ILE A 193 -2.60 7.28 19.76
C ILE A 193 -2.84 5.87 19.20
N ALA A 194 -2.20 5.52 18.10
CA ALA A 194 -2.34 4.19 17.49
C ALA A 194 -1.89 3.07 18.45
N ALA A 195 -0.79 3.28 19.18
CA ALA A 195 -0.34 2.31 20.19
C ALA A 195 -1.34 2.13 21.33
N GLU A 196 -1.95 3.21 21.81
CA GLU A 196 -3.01 3.15 22.83
C GLU A 196 -4.26 2.43 22.31
N LEU A 197 -4.64 2.67 21.05
CA LEU A 197 -5.77 1.99 20.41
C LEU A 197 -5.52 0.48 20.27
N VAL A 198 -4.31 0.07 19.89
CA VAL A 198 -3.93 -1.35 19.83
C VAL A 198 -4.05 -2.04 21.19
N ILE A 199 -3.62 -1.39 22.28
CA ILE A 199 -3.71 -1.95 23.63
C ILE A 199 -5.18 -2.14 24.03
N ASN A 200 -6.07 -1.24 23.64
CA ASN A 200 -7.49 -1.27 23.96
C ASN A 200 -8.34 -2.05 22.94
N ALA A 201 -7.73 -2.55 21.86
CA ALA A 201 -8.43 -3.39 20.89
C ALA A 201 -8.85 -4.72 21.53
N PRO A 202 -9.97 -5.33 21.12
CA PRO A 202 -10.37 -6.64 21.61
C PRO A 202 -9.22 -7.64 21.40
N SER A 203 -8.83 -8.33 22.47
CA SER A 203 -7.73 -9.29 22.40
C SER A 203 -8.03 -10.36 21.35
N PHE A 204 -7.09 -10.55 20.43
CA PHE A 204 -7.16 -11.61 19.43
C PHE A 204 -6.98 -12.96 20.14
N SER A 205 -8.09 -13.64 20.46
CA SER A 205 -8.00 -15.03 20.91
C SER A 205 -7.74 -15.91 19.69
N LYS A 206 -6.51 -16.46 19.58
CA LYS A 206 -6.27 -17.54 18.63
C LYS A 206 -7.25 -18.67 18.98
N SER A 207 -8.30 -18.85 18.18
CA SER A 207 -9.02 -20.13 18.17
C SER A 207 -8.01 -21.18 17.71
N LYS A 208 -7.71 -22.11 18.61
CA LYS A 208 -6.81 -23.23 18.36
C LYS A 208 -7.36 -24.17 17.28
#